data_84b510d4e70d71e3efd97940ecb98c1d
#
_entry.id   84b510d4e70d71e3efd97940ecb98c1d
#
_cell.length_a   1.000
_cell.length_b   1.000
_cell.length_c   1.000
_cell.angle_alpha   90.00
_cell.angle_beta   90.00
_cell.angle_gamma   90.00
#
_symmetry.space_group_name_H-M   'P 1'
#
loop_
_entity.id
_entity.type
_entity.pdbx_description
1 polymer ?
#
loop_
_entity_poly.entity_id
_entity_poly.type
_entity_poly.pdbx_seq_one_letter_code
_entity_poly.pdbx_strand_id
1 'polypeptide(L)'
;MNDAIKLIGIVIVVIGFVMKFDTLATVVVAGLVTGLISGMSIMDILNTLGTAFLTNRTATLFILTLPVVGLCERMGLRDKAVDLIKGIKNATTGRLLVIWEGVRTVASAFSLRIGGHPQFIRPLINPMAQAAAIAKYGDIDEDTEDQIKGMAAASENYGNFFAQN
;
A
#
# COMPACT_ATOMS: atom_id res chain seq x y z
N MET A 1 28.99 -22.66 -12.74
CA MET A 1 27.52 -22.90 -12.77
C MET A 1 26.95 -21.74 -13.57
N ASN A 2 26.19 -22.02 -14.64
CA ASN A 2 25.76 -20.96 -15.57
C ASN A 2 24.87 -19.95 -14.87
N ASP A 3 25.23 -18.68 -14.87
CA ASP A 3 24.44 -17.59 -14.25
C ASP A 3 23.01 -17.51 -14.82
N ALA A 4 22.78 -18.03 -16.03
CA ALA A 4 21.46 -18.17 -16.63
C ALA A 4 20.49 -19.04 -15.80
N ILE A 5 20.99 -19.99 -15.02
CA ILE A 5 20.14 -20.86 -14.16
C ILE A 5 19.54 -20.04 -13.00
N LYS A 6 20.23 -18.99 -12.57
CA LYS A 6 19.74 -18.08 -11.51
C LYS A 6 18.53 -17.26 -11.94
N LEU A 7 18.30 -17.13 -13.26
CA LEU A 7 17.13 -16.44 -13.81
C LEU A 7 15.83 -17.25 -13.67
N ILE A 8 15.90 -18.50 -13.18
CA ILE A 8 14.73 -19.35 -12.96
C ILE A 8 13.71 -18.68 -12.02
N GLY A 9 14.18 -17.89 -11.07
CA GLY A 9 13.31 -17.13 -10.17
C GLY A 9 12.38 -16.16 -10.91
N ILE A 10 12.90 -15.49 -11.95
CA ILE A 10 12.09 -14.59 -12.79
C ILE A 10 11.02 -15.40 -13.53
N VAL A 11 11.37 -16.56 -14.07
CA VAL A 11 10.43 -17.44 -14.77
C VAL A 11 9.30 -17.88 -13.83
N ILE A 12 9.64 -18.29 -12.59
CA ILE A 12 8.64 -18.68 -11.57
C ILE A 12 7.70 -17.52 -11.26
N VAL A 13 8.23 -16.30 -11.09
CA VAL A 13 7.40 -15.11 -10.81
C VAL A 13 6.46 -14.82 -11.98
N VAL A 14 6.94 -14.85 -13.21
CA VAL A 14 6.11 -14.61 -14.40
C VAL A 14 5.01 -15.65 -14.52
N ILE A 15 5.35 -16.94 -14.37
CA ILE A 15 4.36 -18.04 -14.43
C ILE A 15 3.34 -17.89 -13.29
N GLY A 16 3.78 -17.61 -12.07
CA GLY A 16 2.89 -17.44 -10.93
C GLY A 16 1.89 -16.31 -11.12
N PHE A 17 2.32 -15.20 -11.72
CA PHE A 17 1.42 -14.06 -12.00
C PHE A 17 0.45 -14.36 -13.15
N VAL A 18 0.91 -15.02 -14.19
CA VAL A 18 0.04 -15.47 -15.30
C VAL A 18 -1.04 -16.45 -14.79
N MET A 19 -0.66 -17.32 -13.87
CA MET A 19 -1.58 -18.30 -13.26
C MET A 19 -2.44 -17.68 -12.12
N LYS A 20 -2.27 -16.37 -11.82
CA LYS A 20 -3.00 -15.66 -10.76
C LYS A 20 -2.80 -16.26 -9.37
N PHE A 21 -1.64 -16.85 -9.10
CA PHE A 21 -1.27 -17.27 -7.76
C PHE A 21 -1.05 -16.08 -6.84
N ASP A 22 -1.13 -16.32 -5.53
CA ASP A 22 -0.82 -15.29 -4.54
C ASP A 22 0.58 -14.71 -4.77
N THR A 23 0.65 -13.38 -4.86
CA THR A 23 1.88 -12.65 -5.21
C THR A 23 2.98 -12.91 -4.19
N LEU A 24 2.64 -12.90 -2.89
CA LEU A 24 3.61 -13.08 -1.81
C LEU A 24 4.17 -14.50 -1.83
N ALA A 25 3.28 -15.50 -1.92
CA ALA A 25 3.67 -16.89 -2.00
C ALA A 25 4.57 -17.16 -3.21
N THR A 26 4.21 -16.62 -4.38
CA THR A 26 4.99 -16.76 -5.62
C THR A 26 6.41 -16.21 -5.46
N VAL A 27 6.55 -15.00 -4.91
CA VAL A 27 7.87 -14.37 -4.72
C VAL A 27 8.72 -15.13 -3.70
N VAL A 28 8.12 -15.58 -2.59
CA VAL A 28 8.83 -16.38 -1.58
C VAL A 28 9.33 -17.69 -2.19
N VAL A 29 8.48 -18.41 -2.91
CA VAL A 29 8.86 -19.67 -3.58
C VAL A 29 9.97 -19.42 -4.61
N ALA A 30 9.85 -18.38 -5.44
CA ALA A 30 10.87 -18.02 -6.41
C ALA A 30 12.22 -17.72 -5.75
N GLY A 31 12.23 -17.01 -4.63
CA GLY A 31 13.43 -16.70 -3.86
C GLY A 31 14.08 -17.96 -3.28
N LEU A 32 13.30 -18.85 -2.65
CA LEU A 32 13.79 -20.10 -2.08
C LEU A 32 14.38 -21.02 -3.16
N VAL A 33 13.67 -21.23 -4.28
CA VAL A 33 14.11 -22.05 -5.40
C VAL A 33 15.40 -21.49 -6.01
N THR A 34 15.46 -20.18 -6.23
CA THR A 34 16.67 -19.54 -6.76
C THR A 34 17.87 -19.70 -5.82
N GLY A 35 17.66 -19.54 -4.51
CA GLY A 35 18.71 -19.73 -3.51
C GLY A 35 19.27 -21.14 -3.53
N LEU A 36 18.38 -22.16 -3.52
CA LEU A 36 18.79 -23.58 -3.55
C LEU A 36 19.54 -23.94 -4.85
N ILE A 37 19.03 -23.50 -6.01
CA ILE A 37 19.65 -23.75 -7.31
C ILE A 37 21.00 -23.00 -7.43
N SER A 38 21.15 -21.87 -6.77
CA SER A 38 22.41 -21.13 -6.70
C SER A 38 23.46 -21.81 -5.81
N GLY A 39 23.11 -22.93 -5.15
CA GLY A 39 24.01 -23.67 -4.28
C GLY A 39 24.12 -23.10 -2.86
N MET A 40 23.21 -22.23 -2.47
CA MET A 40 23.15 -21.74 -1.08
C MET A 40 22.66 -22.83 -0.14
N SER A 41 23.26 -22.92 1.04
CA SER A 41 22.71 -23.77 2.09
C SER A 41 21.40 -23.19 2.63
N ILE A 42 20.57 -24.01 3.23
CA ILE A 42 19.33 -23.55 3.87
C ILE A 42 19.64 -22.45 4.92
N MET A 43 20.73 -22.60 5.64
CA MET A 43 21.16 -21.62 6.65
C MET A 43 21.52 -20.28 6.01
N ASP A 44 22.21 -20.29 4.85
CA ASP A 44 22.56 -19.06 4.13
C ASP A 44 21.31 -18.35 3.59
N ILE A 45 20.34 -19.12 3.11
CA ILE A 45 19.04 -18.57 2.67
C ILE A 45 18.32 -17.89 3.84
N LEU A 46 18.25 -18.57 5.00
CA LEU A 46 17.61 -18.01 6.20
C LEU A 46 18.35 -16.77 6.72
N ASN A 47 19.69 -16.79 6.72
CA ASN A 47 20.49 -15.63 7.11
C ASN A 47 20.29 -14.46 6.16
N THR A 48 20.21 -14.73 4.86
CA THR A 48 19.94 -13.68 3.84
C THR A 48 18.56 -13.08 4.04
N LEU A 49 17.54 -13.91 4.25
CA LEU A 49 16.18 -13.43 4.54
C LEU A 49 16.14 -12.62 5.84
N GLY A 50 16.79 -13.10 6.91
CA GLY A 50 16.86 -12.39 8.19
C GLY A 50 17.54 -11.03 8.06
N THR A 51 18.66 -10.97 7.33
CA THR A 51 19.38 -9.71 7.07
C THR A 51 18.55 -8.75 6.22
N ALA A 52 17.91 -9.26 5.16
CA ALA A 52 17.02 -8.45 4.33
C ALA A 52 15.84 -7.91 5.13
N PHE A 53 15.26 -8.73 6.04
CA PHE A 53 14.21 -8.29 6.94
C PHE A 53 14.66 -7.18 7.87
N LEU A 54 15.82 -7.31 8.51
CA LEU A 54 16.38 -6.27 9.39
C LEU A 54 16.68 -4.98 8.63
N THR A 55 17.21 -5.09 7.41
CA THR A 55 17.52 -3.94 6.57
C THR A 55 16.25 -3.20 6.12
N ASN A 56 15.19 -3.96 5.82
CA ASN A 56 13.90 -3.44 5.38
C ASN A 56 12.88 -3.33 6.53
N ARG A 57 13.33 -3.27 7.79
CA ARG A 57 12.47 -3.24 8.98
C ARG A 57 11.41 -2.13 8.96
N THR A 58 11.66 -1.04 8.22
CA THR A 58 10.68 0.04 8.05
C THR A 58 9.40 -0.47 7.36
N ALA A 59 9.53 -1.42 6.42
CA ALA A 59 8.38 -2.08 5.83
C ALA A 59 7.60 -2.94 6.84
N THR A 60 8.28 -3.48 7.86
CA THR A 60 7.65 -4.30 8.91
C THR A 60 6.71 -3.49 9.81
N LEU A 61 6.90 -2.17 9.91
CA LEU A 61 5.97 -1.29 10.62
C LEU A 61 4.55 -1.39 10.06
N PHE A 62 4.39 -1.71 8.78
CA PHE A 62 3.08 -1.97 8.18
C PHE A 62 2.34 -3.13 8.86
N ILE A 63 3.04 -4.20 9.20
CA ILE A 63 2.45 -5.35 9.86
C ILE A 63 1.89 -4.97 11.22
N LEU A 64 2.56 -4.05 11.92
CA LEU A 64 2.11 -3.55 13.22
C LEU A 64 0.98 -2.51 13.11
N THR A 65 0.99 -1.68 12.06
CA THR A 65 -0.01 -0.61 11.90
C THR A 65 -1.33 -1.14 11.35
N LEU A 66 -1.34 -2.18 10.51
CA LEU A 66 -2.56 -2.73 9.92
C LEU A 66 -3.59 -3.20 10.96
N PRO A 67 -3.24 -3.99 12.00
CA PRO A 67 -4.18 -4.36 13.04
C PRO A 67 -4.74 -3.15 13.81
N VAL A 68 -3.91 -2.14 14.07
CA VAL A 68 -4.33 -0.91 14.77
C VAL A 68 -5.33 -0.13 13.90
N VAL A 69 -5.05 0.03 12.62
CA VAL A 69 -5.98 0.68 11.68
C VAL A 69 -7.30 -0.10 11.61
N GLY A 70 -7.25 -1.43 11.46
CA GLY A 70 -8.45 -2.27 11.44
C GLY A 70 -9.26 -2.19 12.74
N LEU A 71 -8.60 -2.04 13.87
CA LEU A 71 -9.27 -1.81 15.16
C LEU A 71 -9.95 -0.44 15.19
N CYS A 72 -9.27 0.61 14.75
CA CYS A 72 -9.84 1.97 14.65
C CYS A 72 -11.05 2.01 13.72
N GLU A 73 -10.99 1.32 12.58
CA GLU A 73 -12.13 1.19 11.66
C GLU A 73 -13.33 0.52 12.33
N ARG A 74 -13.11 -0.57 13.08
CA ARG A 74 -14.16 -1.26 13.86
C ARG A 74 -14.69 -0.40 15.01
N MET A 75 -13.89 0.49 15.55
CA MET A 75 -14.30 1.41 16.63
C MET A 75 -14.98 2.68 16.12
N GLY A 76 -15.38 2.74 14.86
CA GLY A 76 -16.16 3.83 14.29
C GLY A 76 -15.32 4.99 13.72
N LEU A 77 -14.07 4.72 13.32
CA LEU A 77 -13.26 5.74 12.63
C LEU A 77 -13.99 6.29 11.40
N ARG A 78 -14.65 5.39 10.64
CA ARG A 78 -15.43 5.78 9.45
C ARG A 78 -16.60 6.67 9.80
N ASP A 79 -17.38 6.31 10.83
CA ASP A 79 -18.54 7.10 11.28
C ASP A 79 -18.10 8.49 11.76
N LYS A 80 -17.00 8.55 12.50
CA LYS A 80 -16.44 9.82 12.96
C LYS A 80 -15.93 10.69 11.80
N ALA A 81 -15.33 10.07 10.79
CA ALA A 81 -14.94 10.76 9.57
C ALA A 81 -16.16 11.33 8.83
N VAL A 82 -17.26 10.58 8.74
CA VAL A 82 -18.53 11.05 8.15
C VAL A 82 -19.04 12.28 8.91
N ASP A 83 -19.06 12.25 10.23
CA ASP A 83 -19.53 13.37 11.05
C ASP A 83 -18.68 14.63 10.85
N LEU A 84 -17.36 14.46 10.78
CA LEU A 84 -16.44 15.58 10.53
C LEU A 84 -16.65 16.17 9.11
N ILE A 85 -16.81 15.32 8.10
CA ILE A 85 -16.99 15.75 6.70
C ILE A 85 -18.34 16.44 6.51
N LYS A 86 -19.42 15.98 7.15
CA LYS A 86 -20.74 16.64 7.10
C LYS A 86 -20.67 18.11 7.56
N GLY A 87 -19.74 18.47 8.44
CA GLY A 87 -19.49 19.84 8.88
C GLY A 87 -18.78 20.71 7.83
N ILE A 88 -18.18 20.12 6.80
CA ILE A 88 -17.42 20.85 5.78
C ILE A 88 -18.31 21.14 4.55
N LYS A 89 -18.65 22.39 4.35
CA LYS A 89 -19.44 22.81 3.17
C LYS A 89 -18.71 22.40 1.87
N ASN A 90 -19.44 21.72 0.99
CA ASN A 90 -18.94 21.27 -0.32
C ASN A 90 -17.77 20.26 -0.29
N ALA A 91 -17.59 19.50 0.78
CA ALA A 91 -16.68 18.37 0.78
C ALA A 91 -17.15 17.32 -0.24
N THR A 92 -16.27 16.94 -1.16
CA THR A 92 -16.48 15.83 -2.08
C THR A 92 -15.24 14.96 -2.11
N THR A 93 -15.42 13.66 -2.41
CA THR A 93 -14.31 12.71 -2.56
C THR A 93 -13.20 13.27 -3.45
N GLY A 94 -13.55 13.77 -4.65
CA GLY A 94 -12.57 14.31 -5.58
C GLY A 94 -11.81 15.52 -5.05
N ARG A 95 -12.50 16.48 -4.40
CA ARG A 95 -11.82 17.66 -3.81
C ARG A 95 -10.86 17.25 -2.70
N LEU A 96 -11.26 16.30 -1.87
CA LEU A 96 -10.42 15.83 -0.78
C LEU A 96 -9.15 15.15 -1.31
N LEU A 97 -9.29 14.31 -2.34
CA LEU A 97 -8.16 13.63 -2.96
C LEU A 97 -7.23 14.61 -3.69
N VAL A 98 -7.76 15.61 -4.40
CA VAL A 98 -6.95 16.65 -5.05
C VAL A 98 -6.19 17.50 -4.03
N ILE A 99 -6.81 17.87 -2.91
CA ILE A 99 -6.11 18.58 -1.83
C ILE A 99 -4.99 17.73 -1.26
N TRP A 100 -5.25 16.45 -1.01
CA TRP A 100 -4.22 15.52 -0.51
C TRP A 100 -3.07 15.36 -1.51
N GLU A 101 -3.37 15.16 -2.79
CA GLU A 101 -2.37 15.06 -3.86
C GLU A 101 -1.51 16.32 -3.93
N GLY A 102 -2.14 17.51 -3.83
CA GLY A 102 -1.42 18.79 -3.77
C GLY A 102 -0.49 18.90 -2.56
N VAL A 103 -0.95 18.53 -1.37
CA VAL A 103 -0.14 18.50 -0.16
C VAL A 103 1.04 17.54 -0.33
N ARG A 104 0.78 16.35 -0.88
CA ARG A 104 1.80 15.34 -1.13
C ARG A 104 2.85 15.81 -2.14
N THR A 105 2.40 16.41 -3.24
CA THR A 105 3.26 16.98 -4.29
C THR A 105 4.18 18.07 -3.72
N VAL A 106 3.62 19.02 -2.98
CA VAL A 106 4.40 20.09 -2.32
C VAL A 106 5.40 19.49 -1.33
N ALA A 107 4.98 18.56 -0.49
CA ALA A 107 5.87 17.90 0.45
C ALA A 107 7.03 17.19 -0.25
N SER A 108 6.75 16.46 -1.33
CA SER A 108 7.78 15.77 -2.14
C SER A 108 8.75 16.75 -2.79
N ALA A 109 8.25 17.87 -3.34
CA ALA A 109 9.09 18.93 -3.93
C ALA A 109 10.07 19.53 -2.91
N PHE A 110 9.68 19.61 -1.64
CA PHE A 110 10.56 20.04 -0.56
C PHE A 110 11.35 18.90 0.09
N SER A 111 11.32 17.70 -0.49
CA SER A 111 11.96 16.49 0.07
C SER A 111 11.49 16.14 1.49
N LEU A 112 10.29 16.57 1.86
CA LEU A 112 9.70 16.24 3.15
C LEU A 112 9.15 14.81 3.10
N ARG A 113 9.64 13.95 3.99
CA ARG A 113 9.18 12.57 4.11
C ARG A 113 7.88 12.52 4.90
N ILE A 114 6.77 12.68 4.20
CA ILE A 114 5.44 12.39 4.76
C ILE A 114 5.20 10.89 4.60
N GLY A 115 4.67 10.24 5.64
CA GLY A 115 4.31 8.82 5.57
C GLY A 115 3.31 8.56 4.44
N GLY A 116 3.41 7.38 3.82
CA GLY A 116 2.60 6.99 2.67
C GLY A 116 1.29 6.29 3.06
N HIS A 117 0.97 5.25 2.28
CA HIS A 117 -0.28 4.49 2.40
C HIS A 117 -0.70 4.06 3.81
N PRO A 118 0.21 3.48 4.66
CA PRO A 118 -0.26 3.00 5.97
C PRO A 118 -0.44 4.09 7.01
N GLN A 119 0.30 5.20 6.88
CA GLN A 119 0.25 6.27 7.88
C GLN A 119 -0.85 7.29 7.59
N PHE A 120 -1.17 7.53 6.32
CA PHE A 120 -2.12 8.57 5.91
C PHE A 120 -3.27 8.04 5.05
N ILE A 121 -3.00 7.26 4.01
CA ILE A 121 -4.07 6.87 3.09
C ILE A 121 -5.09 5.98 3.79
N ARG A 122 -4.65 4.88 4.39
CA ARG A 122 -5.56 3.93 5.04
C ARG A 122 -6.29 4.50 6.25
N PRO A 123 -5.60 5.10 7.24
CA PRO A 123 -6.28 5.54 8.45
C PRO A 123 -7.02 6.87 8.33
N LEU A 124 -6.69 7.72 7.36
CA LEU A 124 -7.22 9.08 7.28
C LEU A 124 -7.89 9.38 5.95
N ILE A 125 -7.13 9.37 4.84
CA ILE A 125 -7.63 9.90 3.57
C ILE A 125 -8.73 9.03 2.99
N ASN A 126 -8.56 7.70 2.99
CA ASN A 126 -9.57 6.78 2.49
C ASN A 126 -10.90 6.84 3.28
N PRO A 127 -10.92 6.76 4.63
CA PRO A 127 -12.15 6.95 5.38
C PRO A 127 -12.82 8.32 5.14
N MET A 128 -12.04 9.39 5.04
CA MET A 128 -12.57 10.72 4.73
C MET A 128 -13.16 10.81 3.32
N ALA A 129 -12.52 10.20 2.33
CA ALA A 129 -12.99 10.16 0.94
C ALA A 129 -14.30 9.38 0.81
N GLN A 130 -14.41 8.24 1.49
CA GLN A 130 -15.65 7.45 1.58
C GLN A 130 -16.74 8.22 2.32
N ALA A 131 -16.38 8.87 3.44
CA ALA A 131 -17.30 9.70 4.20
C ALA A 131 -17.88 10.84 3.37
N ALA A 132 -17.09 11.47 2.51
CA ALA A 132 -17.56 12.52 1.61
C ALA A 132 -18.56 11.98 0.56
N ALA A 133 -18.36 10.77 0.06
CA ALA A 133 -19.30 10.10 -0.83
C ALA A 133 -20.61 9.78 -0.10
N ILE A 134 -20.52 9.15 1.08
CA ILE A 134 -21.69 8.78 1.93
C ILE A 134 -22.48 10.03 2.32
N ALA A 135 -21.81 11.12 2.71
CA ALA A 135 -22.49 12.35 3.10
C ALA A 135 -23.28 12.99 1.94
N LYS A 136 -22.87 12.74 0.70
CA LYS A 136 -23.50 13.33 -0.50
C LYS A 136 -24.54 12.42 -1.15
N TYR A 137 -24.28 11.12 -1.19
CA TYR A 137 -25.07 10.18 -1.99
C TYR A 137 -25.82 9.13 -1.14
N GLY A 138 -25.56 9.05 0.16
CA GLY A 138 -26.03 7.96 1.03
C GLY A 138 -25.05 6.79 1.06
N ASP A 139 -25.54 5.62 1.42
CA ASP A 139 -24.70 4.41 1.44
C ASP A 139 -24.11 4.13 0.06
N ILE A 140 -22.86 3.69 0.06
CA ILE A 140 -22.08 3.33 -1.12
C ILE A 140 -21.95 1.80 -1.17
N ASP A 141 -22.03 1.25 -2.37
CA ASP A 141 -21.79 -0.16 -2.62
C ASP A 141 -20.30 -0.52 -2.56
N GLU A 142 -19.99 -1.80 -2.53
CA GLU A 142 -18.63 -2.33 -2.42
C GLU A 142 -17.75 -1.90 -3.61
N ASP A 143 -18.32 -1.88 -4.82
CA ASP A 143 -17.60 -1.45 -6.03
C ASP A 143 -17.19 0.02 -5.94
N THR A 144 -18.08 0.89 -5.48
CA THR A 144 -17.78 2.32 -5.26
C THR A 144 -16.74 2.50 -4.14
N GLU A 145 -16.85 1.72 -3.07
CA GLU A 145 -15.87 1.73 -1.98
C GLU A 145 -14.48 1.37 -2.50
N ASP A 146 -14.35 0.33 -3.31
CA ASP A 146 -13.08 -0.12 -3.89
C ASP A 146 -12.52 0.88 -4.91
N GLN A 147 -13.37 1.54 -5.70
CA GLN A 147 -12.95 2.64 -6.56
C GLN A 147 -12.38 3.82 -5.77
N ILE A 148 -13.01 4.20 -4.66
CA ILE A 148 -12.51 5.28 -3.79
C ILE A 148 -11.17 4.88 -3.16
N LYS A 149 -11.01 3.64 -2.70
CA LYS A 149 -9.73 3.10 -2.20
C LYS A 149 -8.63 3.18 -3.27
N GLY A 150 -8.97 2.76 -4.49
CA GLY A 150 -8.05 2.84 -5.63
C GLY A 150 -7.64 4.27 -5.97
N MET A 151 -8.58 5.21 -6.01
CA MET A 151 -8.30 6.63 -6.25
C MET A 151 -7.48 7.26 -5.12
N ALA A 152 -7.76 6.94 -3.86
CA ALA A 152 -6.98 7.42 -2.73
C ALA A 152 -5.53 6.90 -2.78
N ALA A 153 -5.33 5.63 -3.15
CA ALA A 153 -4.01 5.05 -3.36
C ALA A 153 -3.29 5.71 -4.55
N ALA A 154 -3.99 5.97 -5.64
CA ALA A 154 -3.43 6.62 -6.82
C ALA A 154 -2.98 8.06 -6.51
N SER A 155 -3.77 8.85 -5.78
CA SER A 155 -3.43 10.23 -5.42
C SER A 155 -2.13 10.33 -4.60
N GLU A 156 -1.86 9.36 -3.71
CA GLU A 156 -0.58 9.27 -3.00
C GLU A 156 0.58 9.02 -3.96
N ASN A 157 0.42 8.05 -4.86
CA ASN A 157 1.47 7.69 -5.81
C ASN A 157 1.75 8.85 -6.78
N TYR A 158 0.74 9.46 -7.37
CA TYR A 158 0.92 10.58 -8.29
C TYR A 158 1.57 11.78 -7.58
N GLY A 159 1.05 12.19 -6.42
CA GLY A 159 1.62 13.28 -5.66
C GLY A 159 3.08 13.06 -5.26
N ASN A 160 3.45 11.81 -5.00
CA ASN A 160 4.83 11.46 -4.68
C ASN A 160 5.75 11.49 -5.92
N PHE A 161 5.31 10.87 -7.03
CA PHE A 161 6.15 10.72 -8.22
C PHE A 161 6.30 12.01 -9.03
N PHE A 162 5.27 12.84 -9.14
CA PHE A 162 5.32 14.07 -9.92
C PHE A 162 6.32 15.10 -9.39
N ALA A 163 6.66 15.05 -8.11
CA ALA A 163 7.53 16.06 -7.48
C ALA A 163 8.92 15.55 -7.11
N GLN A 164 9.23 14.29 -7.36
CA GLN A 164 10.56 13.69 -7.07
C GLN A 164 11.54 13.77 -8.25
N ASN A 165 11.12 14.23 -9.42
CA ASN A 165 11.96 14.33 -10.63
C ASN A 165 12.40 15.77 -10.88
#